data_edba6653ab45aaaf701827e0b5af29ac
#
_entry.id   edba6653ab45aaaf701827e0b5af29ac
#
_cell.length_a   1.000
_cell.length_b   1.000
_cell.length_c   1.000
_cell.angle_alpha   90.00
_cell.angle_beta   90.00
_cell.angle_gamma   90.00
#
_symmetry.space_group_name_H-M   'P 1'
#
loop_
_entity.id
_entity.type
_entity.pdbx_description
1 polymer ?
#
loop_
_entity_poly.entity_id
_entity_poly.type
_entity_poly.pdbx_seq_one_letter_code
_entity_poly.pdbx_strand_id
1 'polypeptide(L)'
;MAAHRCADRIYTRLTGEGAMFASQIAYVAQLARRRYELIIADSDGGVPRTALQSPEPIISPTWSPDGRQLAYVSFEERKPIVYVHELSTGRRRKVANFRGNNSAPAWSPDGRELAVALSRDGLTQIYRINADGSGLKRFTQSYGIDTEPVYSKDGRWIYFTSDR
;
A
#
# COMPACT_ATOMS: atom_id res chain seq x y z
N MET A 1 6.28 -20.72 -7.12
CA MET A 1 5.62 -19.95 -8.24
C MET A 1 5.15 -20.80 -9.41
N ALA A 2 5.94 -21.71 -10.01
CA ALA A 2 5.47 -22.52 -11.15
C ALA A 2 4.33 -23.48 -10.76
N ALA A 3 4.43 -24.16 -9.62
CA ALA A 3 3.40 -25.05 -9.09
C ALA A 3 2.08 -24.32 -8.80
N HIS A 4 2.12 -23.16 -8.16
CA HIS A 4 0.93 -22.35 -7.86
C HIS A 4 0.22 -21.86 -9.12
N ARG A 5 0.96 -21.43 -10.16
CA ARG A 5 0.38 -21.06 -11.45
C ARG A 5 -0.26 -22.25 -12.17
N CYS A 6 0.32 -23.46 -12.00
CA CYS A 6 -0.27 -24.67 -12.53
C CYS A 6 -1.58 -24.99 -11.79
N ALA A 7 -1.58 -24.90 -10.46
CA ALA A 7 -2.77 -25.08 -9.64
C ALA A 7 -3.87 -24.07 -10.00
N ASP A 8 -3.54 -22.79 -10.19
CA ASP A 8 -4.49 -21.77 -10.64
C ASP A 8 -5.16 -22.14 -11.96
N ARG A 9 -4.36 -22.59 -12.95
CA ARG A 9 -4.90 -23.01 -14.26
C ARG A 9 -5.81 -24.21 -14.16
N ILE A 10 -5.44 -25.20 -13.36
CA ILE A 10 -6.25 -26.42 -13.15
C ILE A 10 -7.57 -26.03 -12.46
N TYR A 11 -7.50 -25.26 -11.37
CA TYR A 11 -8.68 -24.84 -10.63
C TYR A 11 -9.64 -24.04 -11.50
N THR A 12 -9.13 -23.02 -12.20
CA THR A 12 -9.96 -22.18 -13.09
C THR A 12 -10.61 -23.01 -14.20
N ARG A 13 -9.91 -24.02 -14.73
CA ARG A 13 -10.45 -24.88 -15.79
C ARG A 13 -11.53 -25.86 -15.28
N LEU A 14 -11.43 -26.28 -14.02
CA LEU A 14 -12.40 -27.19 -13.40
C LEU A 14 -13.64 -26.50 -12.86
N THR A 15 -13.47 -25.31 -12.29
CA THR A 15 -14.56 -24.61 -11.57
C THR A 15 -15.17 -23.43 -12.36
N GLY A 16 -14.45 -22.90 -13.34
CA GLY A 16 -14.79 -21.65 -14.01
C GLY A 16 -14.52 -20.40 -13.16
N GLU A 17 -14.02 -20.54 -11.93
CA GLU A 17 -13.72 -19.46 -11.01
C GLU A 17 -12.25 -19.06 -11.07
N GLY A 18 -11.96 -17.77 -10.75
CA GLY A 18 -10.57 -17.29 -10.60
C GLY A 18 -9.90 -17.94 -9.41
N ALA A 19 -8.69 -18.46 -9.60
CA ALA A 19 -7.88 -19.03 -8.54
C ALA A 19 -6.86 -18.01 -8.01
N MET A 20 -6.40 -18.22 -6.76
CA MET A 20 -5.50 -17.29 -6.04
C MET A 20 -4.27 -17.99 -5.44
N PHE A 21 -3.93 -19.21 -5.89
CA PHE A 21 -2.78 -19.96 -5.36
C PHE A 21 -1.43 -19.29 -5.66
N ALA A 22 -1.34 -18.55 -6.78
CA ALA A 22 -0.16 -17.77 -7.14
C ALA A 22 -0.17 -16.33 -6.59
N SER A 23 -1.04 -16.01 -5.61
CA SER A 23 -1.08 -14.70 -4.98
C SER A 23 0.17 -14.48 -4.10
N GLN A 24 0.48 -13.21 -3.86
CA GLN A 24 1.60 -12.80 -3.03
C GLN A 24 1.13 -11.96 -1.85
N ILE A 25 1.87 -12.05 -0.76
CA ILE A 25 1.72 -11.19 0.41
C ILE A 25 2.92 -10.26 0.53
N ALA A 26 2.69 -9.04 1.02
CA ALA A 26 3.73 -8.12 1.43
C ALA A 26 3.58 -7.85 2.93
N TYR A 27 4.67 -7.99 3.67
CA TYR A 27 4.70 -7.75 5.09
C TYR A 27 5.99 -7.09 5.53
N VAL A 28 5.98 -6.50 6.71
CA VAL A 28 7.17 -5.89 7.32
C VAL A 28 7.63 -6.75 8.48
N ALA A 29 8.93 -7.09 8.49
CA ALA A 29 9.59 -7.76 9.59
C ALA A 29 10.59 -6.82 10.25
N GLN A 30 10.58 -6.77 11.57
CA GLN A 30 11.65 -6.19 12.37
C GLN A 30 12.59 -7.32 12.80
N LEU A 31 13.74 -7.43 12.15
CA LEU A 31 14.72 -8.51 12.40
C LEU A 31 15.67 -8.19 13.58
N ALA A 32 15.90 -6.90 13.83
CA ALA A 32 16.70 -6.41 14.94
C ALA A 32 16.39 -4.94 15.23
N ARG A 33 16.99 -4.38 16.29
CA ARG A 33 16.92 -2.94 16.53
C ARG A 33 17.48 -2.19 15.32
N ARG A 34 16.69 -1.26 14.74
CA ARG A 34 17.04 -0.49 13.53
C ARG A 34 17.27 -1.36 12.28
N ARG A 35 16.57 -2.48 12.19
CA ARG A 35 16.59 -3.34 11.00
C ARG A 35 15.19 -3.82 10.66
N TYR A 36 14.58 -3.12 9.74
CA TYR A 36 13.25 -3.41 9.19
C TYR A 36 13.38 -3.87 7.74
N GLU A 37 12.60 -4.84 7.37
CA GLU A 37 12.56 -5.35 5.99
C GLU A 37 11.12 -5.41 5.50
N LEU A 38 10.88 -4.85 4.31
CA LEU A 38 9.67 -5.08 3.55
C LEU A 38 9.90 -6.33 2.71
N ILE A 39 9.13 -7.37 3.00
CA ILE A 39 9.30 -8.70 2.42
C ILE A 39 8.08 -9.02 1.57
N ILE A 40 8.32 -9.66 0.44
CA ILE A 40 7.31 -10.23 -0.44
C ILE A 40 7.50 -11.74 -0.46
N ALA A 41 6.42 -12.48 -0.26
CA ALA A 41 6.41 -13.94 -0.31
C ALA A 41 5.18 -14.43 -1.07
N ASP A 42 5.19 -15.71 -1.46
CA ASP A 42 3.98 -16.37 -1.91
C ASP A 42 2.95 -16.45 -0.77
N SER A 43 1.67 -16.58 -1.06
CA SER A 43 0.60 -16.56 -0.05
C SER A 43 0.72 -17.65 1.02
N ASP A 44 1.45 -18.72 0.74
CA ASP A 44 1.80 -19.78 1.68
C ASP A 44 3.07 -19.50 2.51
N GLY A 45 3.67 -18.31 2.35
CA GLY A 45 4.92 -17.92 2.99
C GLY A 45 6.18 -18.40 2.26
N GLY A 46 6.05 -19.13 1.15
CA GLY A 46 7.18 -19.62 0.36
C GLY A 46 7.92 -18.52 -0.39
N VAL A 47 9.16 -18.81 -0.76
CA VAL A 47 10.03 -17.95 -1.59
C VAL A 47 10.07 -16.47 -1.13
N PRO A 48 10.35 -16.19 0.15
CA PRO A 48 10.43 -14.81 0.63
C PRO A 48 11.58 -14.07 -0.05
N ARG A 49 11.33 -12.83 -0.45
CA ARG A 49 12.35 -11.92 -0.99
C ARG A 49 12.23 -10.54 -0.34
N THR A 50 13.36 -9.97 0.04
CA THR A 50 13.41 -8.61 0.58
C THR A 50 13.26 -7.60 -0.56
N ALA A 51 12.22 -6.78 -0.51
CA ALA A 51 12.00 -5.69 -1.44
C ALA A 51 12.70 -4.40 -0.98
N LEU A 52 12.81 -4.19 0.34
CA LEU A 52 13.47 -3.02 0.92
C LEU A 52 14.02 -3.36 2.30
N GLN A 53 15.21 -2.84 2.61
CA GLN A 53 15.76 -2.77 3.97
C GLN A 53 15.79 -1.32 4.44
N SER A 54 15.45 -1.08 5.71
CA SER A 54 15.43 0.24 6.31
C SER A 54 15.94 0.20 7.76
N PRO A 55 16.71 1.21 8.19
CA PRO A 55 17.07 1.35 9.60
C PRO A 55 15.92 1.89 10.48
N GLU A 56 14.86 2.40 9.85
CA GLU A 56 13.70 2.99 10.51
C GLU A 56 12.42 2.21 10.13
N PRO A 57 11.33 2.33 10.89
CA PRO A 57 10.10 1.60 10.64
C PRO A 57 9.54 1.80 9.22
N ILE A 58 8.96 0.73 8.71
CA ILE A 58 8.10 0.70 7.54
C ILE A 58 6.75 0.19 8.02
N ILE A 59 5.64 0.81 7.60
CA ILE A 59 4.29 0.38 8.00
C ILE A 59 3.30 0.47 6.82
N SER A 60 2.15 -0.17 6.97
CA SER A 60 1.00 -0.09 6.05
C SER A 60 1.35 -0.38 4.58
N PRO A 61 2.04 -1.50 4.24
CA PRO A 61 2.26 -1.86 2.85
C PRO A 61 0.93 -2.25 2.20
N THR A 62 0.72 -1.76 0.97
CA THR A 62 -0.46 -2.07 0.16
C THR A 62 -0.09 -2.24 -1.30
N TRP A 63 -0.67 -3.24 -1.95
CA TRP A 63 -0.44 -3.57 -3.34
C TRP A 63 -1.19 -2.64 -4.28
N SER A 64 -0.53 -2.26 -5.39
CA SER A 64 -1.25 -1.75 -6.55
C SER A 64 -2.14 -2.84 -7.15
N PRO A 65 -3.27 -2.48 -7.80
CA PRO A 65 -4.21 -3.47 -8.36
C PRO A 65 -3.57 -4.42 -9.39
N ASP A 66 -2.53 -3.98 -10.09
CA ASP A 66 -1.79 -4.76 -11.07
C ASP A 66 -0.66 -5.63 -10.46
N GLY A 67 -0.44 -5.54 -9.13
CA GLY A 67 0.59 -6.27 -8.41
C GLY A 67 2.04 -5.87 -8.72
N ARG A 68 2.26 -4.74 -9.41
CA ARG A 68 3.60 -4.32 -9.83
C ARG A 68 4.26 -3.35 -8.86
N GLN A 69 3.47 -2.68 -8.04
CA GLN A 69 3.93 -1.65 -7.12
C GLN A 69 3.43 -1.92 -5.70
N LEU A 70 4.18 -1.42 -4.73
CA LEU A 70 3.76 -1.33 -3.33
C LEU A 70 3.74 0.15 -2.91
N ALA A 71 2.67 0.58 -2.27
CA ALA A 71 2.70 1.80 -1.48
C ALA A 71 2.89 1.43 0.00
N TYR A 72 3.63 2.24 0.74
CA TYR A 72 3.88 2.06 2.16
C TYR A 72 4.33 3.37 2.81
N VAL A 73 4.30 3.43 4.12
CA VAL A 73 4.88 4.52 4.90
C VAL A 73 6.27 4.13 5.37
N SER A 74 7.25 5.03 5.17
CA SER A 74 8.61 4.87 5.70
C SER A 74 9.00 6.05 6.58
N PHE A 75 9.73 5.75 7.67
CA PHE A 75 10.27 6.73 8.59
C PHE A 75 11.78 7.00 8.37
N GLU A 76 12.34 6.62 7.23
CA GLU A 76 13.77 6.80 6.90
C GLU A 76 14.25 8.25 7.09
N GLU A 77 13.39 9.23 6.84
CA GLU A 77 13.70 10.66 7.01
C GLU A 77 13.20 11.23 8.34
N ARG A 78 13.06 10.37 9.36
CA ARG A 78 12.60 10.71 10.72
C ARG A 78 11.19 11.33 10.80
N LYS A 79 10.41 11.15 9.75
CA LYS A 79 8.98 11.50 9.67
C LYS A 79 8.28 10.51 8.76
N PRO A 80 6.95 10.31 8.92
CA PRO A 80 6.20 9.43 8.03
C PRO A 80 6.11 10.05 6.63
N ILE A 81 6.48 9.26 5.63
CA ILE A 81 6.40 9.61 4.21
C ILE A 81 5.79 8.43 3.48
N VAL A 82 4.80 8.69 2.62
CA VAL A 82 4.24 7.65 1.74
C VAL A 82 5.11 7.52 0.49
N TYR A 83 5.57 6.31 0.25
CA TYR A 83 6.32 5.94 -0.96
C TYR A 83 5.49 5.03 -1.85
N VAL A 84 5.74 5.13 -3.15
CA VAL A 84 5.39 4.11 -4.14
C VAL A 84 6.67 3.49 -4.66
N HIS A 85 6.73 2.17 -4.63
CA HIS A 85 7.90 1.35 -4.95
C HIS A 85 7.56 0.44 -6.14
N GLU A 86 8.23 0.63 -7.27
CA GLU A 86 8.17 -0.23 -8.45
C GLU A 86 9.03 -1.48 -8.22
N LEU A 87 8.43 -2.64 -8.15
CA LEU A 87 9.11 -3.88 -7.73
C LEU A 87 10.06 -4.46 -8.77
N SER A 88 9.83 -4.18 -10.05
CA SER A 88 10.68 -4.68 -11.14
C SER A 88 12.01 -3.94 -11.25
N THR A 89 12.01 -2.65 -10.90
CA THR A 89 13.17 -1.76 -11.05
C THR A 89 13.80 -1.37 -9.73
N GLY A 90 13.11 -1.57 -8.60
CA GLY A 90 13.50 -1.08 -7.29
C GLY A 90 13.35 0.44 -7.13
N ARG A 91 12.80 1.15 -8.11
CA ARG A 91 12.61 2.61 -8.05
C ARG A 91 11.54 2.97 -7.03
N ARG A 92 11.88 3.94 -6.19
CA ARG A 92 11.01 4.49 -5.15
C ARG A 92 10.76 5.97 -5.41
N ARG A 93 9.52 6.40 -5.23
CA ARG A 93 9.16 7.82 -5.27
C ARG A 93 8.35 8.21 -4.05
N LYS A 94 8.58 9.41 -3.56
CA LYS A 94 7.78 10.02 -2.49
C LYS A 94 6.47 10.51 -3.11
N VAL A 95 5.35 9.96 -2.65
CA VAL A 95 4.02 10.37 -3.12
C VAL A 95 3.40 11.37 -2.16
N ALA A 96 3.48 11.13 -0.84
CA ALA A 96 3.05 12.11 0.14
C ALA A 96 4.18 12.39 1.13
N ASN A 97 4.69 13.62 1.09
CA ASN A 97 5.77 14.14 1.94
C ASN A 97 5.41 15.55 2.44
N PHE A 98 4.24 15.67 3.03
CA PHE A 98 3.73 16.95 3.53
C PHE A 98 4.12 17.16 5.00
N ARG A 99 3.84 18.36 5.53
CA ARG A 99 3.97 18.65 6.95
C ARG A 99 3.00 17.76 7.76
N GLY A 100 3.43 17.29 8.92
CA GLY A 100 2.62 16.46 9.81
C GLY A 100 2.60 14.99 9.39
N ASN A 101 1.50 14.31 9.68
CA ASN A 101 1.31 12.89 9.37
C ASN A 101 1.04 12.67 7.88
N ASN A 102 1.64 11.62 7.33
CA ASN A 102 1.42 11.08 5.98
C ASN A 102 1.30 9.57 6.12
N SER A 103 0.11 9.03 6.09
CA SER A 103 -0.13 7.63 6.45
C SER A 103 -1.25 6.97 5.66
N ALA A 104 -1.45 5.68 5.93
CA ALA A 104 -2.56 4.85 5.47
C ALA A 104 -2.83 4.96 3.95
N PRO A 105 -1.84 4.66 3.09
CA PRO A 105 -2.07 4.67 1.65
C PRO A 105 -3.01 3.55 1.23
N ALA A 106 -3.99 3.87 0.38
CA ALA A 106 -4.88 2.90 -0.25
C ALA A 106 -5.00 3.19 -1.75
N TRP A 107 -4.73 2.20 -2.57
CA TRP A 107 -4.82 2.33 -4.02
C TRP A 107 -6.27 2.42 -4.51
N SER A 108 -6.52 3.29 -5.50
CA SER A 108 -7.73 3.21 -6.31
C SER A 108 -7.72 1.93 -7.16
N PRO A 109 -8.90 1.34 -7.47
CA PRO A 109 -8.97 0.10 -8.24
C PRO A 109 -8.36 0.18 -9.64
N ASP A 110 -8.26 1.37 -10.22
CA ASP A 110 -7.61 1.61 -11.52
C ASP A 110 -6.10 1.86 -11.41
N GLY A 111 -5.56 1.92 -10.18
CA GLY A 111 -4.13 2.14 -9.90
C GLY A 111 -3.60 3.53 -10.22
N ARG A 112 -4.46 4.51 -10.55
CA ARG A 112 -4.03 5.85 -10.95
C ARG A 112 -3.75 6.77 -9.79
N GLU A 113 -4.43 6.57 -8.67
CA GLU A 113 -4.32 7.41 -7.49
C GLU A 113 -4.28 6.61 -6.19
N LEU A 114 -3.94 7.29 -5.11
CA LEU A 114 -4.05 6.78 -3.74
C LEU A 114 -4.95 7.71 -2.93
N ALA A 115 -5.73 7.10 -2.03
CA ALA A 115 -6.24 7.79 -0.86
C ALA A 115 -5.18 7.71 0.24
N VAL A 116 -4.94 8.82 0.94
CA VAL A 116 -3.96 8.93 2.03
C VAL A 116 -4.52 9.75 3.18
N ALA A 117 -4.10 9.46 4.39
CA ALA A 117 -4.46 10.24 5.57
C ALA A 117 -3.35 11.26 5.88
N LEU A 118 -3.68 12.56 5.81
CA LEU A 118 -2.74 13.66 6.00
C LEU A 118 -3.22 14.62 7.09
N SER A 119 -2.30 15.10 7.94
CA SER A 119 -2.58 16.17 8.91
C SER A 119 -1.98 17.53 8.53
N ARG A 120 -1.68 17.75 7.26
CA ARG A 120 -1.00 18.95 6.76
C ARG A 120 -1.74 20.27 7.04
N ASP A 121 -3.05 20.22 7.06
CA ASP A 121 -3.92 21.40 7.22
C ASP A 121 -4.68 21.37 8.56
N GLY A 122 -4.15 20.71 9.59
CA GLY A 122 -4.73 20.59 10.93
C GLY A 122 -4.98 19.13 11.33
N LEU A 123 -6.23 18.77 11.65
CA LEU A 123 -6.61 17.40 11.98
C LEU A 123 -6.41 16.48 10.76
N THR A 124 -6.15 15.21 11.04
CA THR A 124 -5.95 14.21 9.98
C THR A 124 -7.22 14.03 9.16
N GLN A 125 -7.10 14.16 7.86
CA GLN A 125 -8.20 14.03 6.90
C GLN A 125 -7.77 13.16 5.74
N ILE A 126 -8.73 12.64 4.98
CA ILE A 126 -8.45 11.86 3.78
C ILE A 126 -8.20 12.82 2.60
N TYR A 127 -7.17 12.51 1.84
CA TYR A 127 -6.80 13.18 0.59
C TYR A 127 -6.67 12.15 -0.52
N ARG A 128 -6.89 12.57 -1.75
CA ARG A 128 -6.58 11.81 -2.96
C ARG A 128 -5.35 12.43 -3.62
N ILE A 129 -4.45 11.61 -4.11
CA ILE A 129 -3.22 12.02 -4.77
C ILE A 129 -2.90 11.05 -5.90
N ASN A 130 -2.45 11.55 -7.05
CA ASN A 130 -2.02 10.70 -8.14
C ASN A 130 -0.86 9.80 -7.72
N ALA A 131 -0.75 8.62 -8.31
CA ALA A 131 0.32 7.66 -8.01
C ALA A 131 1.72 8.21 -8.30
N ASP A 132 1.86 9.28 -9.08
CA ASP A 132 3.10 10.01 -9.33
C ASP A 132 3.42 11.09 -8.27
N GLY A 133 2.50 11.37 -7.34
CA GLY A 133 2.61 12.39 -6.30
C GLY A 133 2.02 13.75 -6.67
N SER A 134 1.48 13.90 -7.86
CA SER A 134 0.80 15.12 -8.31
C SER A 134 -0.69 15.14 -7.93
N GLY A 135 -1.37 16.24 -8.17
CA GLY A 135 -2.83 16.31 -8.15
C GLY A 135 -3.48 16.13 -6.77
N LEU A 136 -2.78 16.51 -5.68
CA LEU A 136 -3.32 16.40 -4.33
C LEU A 136 -4.66 17.14 -4.19
N LYS A 137 -5.69 16.43 -3.71
CA LYS A 137 -7.02 16.98 -3.44
C LYS A 137 -7.52 16.48 -2.08
N ARG A 138 -8.02 17.38 -1.24
CA ARG A 138 -8.69 17.02 0.01
C ARG A 138 -10.02 16.35 -0.32
N PHE A 139 -10.30 15.21 0.33
CA PHE A 139 -11.51 14.43 0.14
C PHE A 139 -12.49 14.61 1.29
N THR A 140 -12.00 14.56 2.56
CA THR A 140 -12.86 14.79 3.72
C THR A 140 -12.59 16.15 4.36
N GLN A 141 -13.62 16.71 5.01
CA GLN A 141 -13.55 17.91 5.81
C GLN A 141 -14.46 17.74 7.02
N SER A 142 -13.88 17.35 8.14
CA SER A 142 -14.58 17.11 9.39
C SER A 142 -13.88 17.82 10.56
N TYR A 143 -14.55 17.89 11.69
CA TYR A 143 -13.95 18.34 12.95
C TYR A 143 -13.25 17.21 13.72
N GLY A 144 -13.30 15.99 13.20
CA GLY A 144 -12.66 14.81 13.75
C GLY A 144 -11.43 14.37 12.96
N ILE A 145 -10.86 13.24 13.37
CA ILE A 145 -9.77 12.55 12.70
C ILE A 145 -10.36 11.52 11.73
N ASP A 146 -10.09 11.69 10.45
CA ASP A 146 -10.44 10.74 9.39
C ASP A 146 -9.16 10.00 8.95
N THR A 147 -9.16 8.65 9.02
CA THR A 147 -7.99 7.83 8.73
C THR A 147 -8.37 6.47 8.13
N GLU A 148 -7.37 5.64 7.78
CA GLU A 148 -7.52 4.29 7.24
C GLU A 148 -8.50 4.21 6.06
N PRO A 149 -8.27 4.98 4.97
CA PRO A 149 -9.14 4.91 3.80
C PRO A 149 -8.99 3.58 3.07
N VAL A 150 -10.10 3.08 2.51
CA VAL A 150 -10.13 1.91 1.64
C VAL A 150 -11.10 2.19 0.49
N TYR A 151 -10.69 1.98 -0.76
CA TYR A 151 -11.59 2.07 -1.90
C TYR A 151 -12.51 0.84 -1.98
N SER A 152 -13.75 1.06 -2.41
CA SER A 152 -14.60 -0.02 -2.89
C SER A 152 -14.02 -0.62 -4.16
N LYS A 153 -14.34 -1.89 -4.45
CA LYS A 153 -13.84 -2.61 -5.63
C LYS A 153 -14.19 -1.92 -6.96
N ASP A 154 -15.34 -1.25 -7.01
CA ASP A 154 -15.81 -0.49 -8.19
C ASP A 154 -15.30 0.96 -8.24
N GLY A 155 -14.52 1.39 -7.23
CA GLY A 155 -13.94 2.74 -7.13
C GLY A 155 -14.93 3.86 -6.83
N ARG A 156 -16.22 3.54 -6.60
CA ARG A 156 -17.25 4.56 -6.36
C ARG A 156 -17.22 5.14 -4.96
N TRP A 157 -16.69 4.39 -3.99
CA TRP A 157 -16.72 4.72 -2.57
C TRP A 157 -15.33 4.66 -1.97
N ILE A 158 -15.11 5.51 -0.98
CA ILE A 158 -13.96 5.41 -0.06
C ILE A 158 -14.57 5.23 1.34
N TYR A 159 -14.29 4.09 1.96
CA TYR A 159 -14.59 3.83 3.36
C TYR A 159 -13.41 4.32 4.20
N PHE A 160 -13.66 4.84 5.38
CA PHE A 160 -12.62 5.32 6.28
C PHE A 160 -13.10 5.28 7.72
N THR A 161 -12.17 5.31 8.67
CA THR A 161 -12.45 5.45 10.10
C THR A 161 -12.53 6.92 10.46
N SER A 162 -13.51 7.30 11.29
CA SER A 162 -13.69 8.67 11.76
C SER A 162 -14.12 8.68 13.23
N ASP A 163 -13.67 9.68 14.01
CA ASP A 163 -14.03 9.91 15.42
C ASP A 163 -15.02 11.06 15.62
N ARG A 164 -15.68 11.50 14.54
CA ARG A 164 -16.75 12.55 14.60
C ARG A 164 -18.08 12.03 15.15
#